data_ce24cbc0869f5145eb2aa93c6fc25d10
#
_entry.id   ce24cbc0869f5145eb2aa93c6fc25d10
#
_cell.length_a   1.000
_cell.length_b   1.000
_cell.length_c   1.000
_cell.angle_alpha   90.00
_cell.angle_beta   90.00
_cell.angle_gamma   90.00
#
_symmetry.space_group_name_H-M   'P 1'
#
loop_
_entity.id
_entity.type
_entity.pdbx_description
1 polymer ?
#
loop_
_entity_poly.entity_id
_entity_poly.type
_entity_poly.pdbx_seq_one_letter_code
_entity_poly.pdbx_strand_id
1 'polypeptide(L)'
;MKAAALLAILLWQAGAANGPPVAQPGTMQYERTVRVAGAERQWGAGQACAVLDAPIFPHAAPSLTDLRIFPAREASAGGTGSLGAVHEVPYAITLSEAASEETEAARVLNLGASGARIVFDLEMPERAYTDVTLNLDPEVHDFITTATVTGSDALGGRGGATALGTFTLFDLASQRLSRDTTIPLQESTFKFLHVELSVSPAAGSAAARFVPAIVLGATVPPSREAQTIYSTVAETASIATVGRESVATFAVPARVPVERVSFAVAPGFTGNFSREVKVSALTEPDKSDDDGRAPLPEMVTGSILRVRANEAGREIRTEQLGVPAILGANLQRAAKVEVAIENGDDQPLPIAAVRLEMRQRKICFDAPAGGAEGKDSGLALFYGDSRLDAPEYDYARLFVASRAVLAAELGPERLNPNYRAPAAPLRPFTERHPELLWIALIAAICALGMVALKAAKSSGLG
;
A
#
# COMPACT_ATOMS: atom_id res chain seq x y z
N MET A 1 -59.16 -6.19 27.32
CA MET A 1 -58.50 -5.45 26.23
C MET A 1 -57.71 -4.20 26.67
N LYS A 2 -57.73 -3.76 27.94
CA LYS A 2 -56.97 -2.58 28.40
C LYS A 2 -55.58 -2.91 29.01
N ALA A 3 -55.31 -4.15 29.34
CA ALA A 3 -54.01 -4.57 29.91
C ALA A 3 -52.93 -4.89 28.85
N ALA A 4 -53.29 -5.23 27.60
CA ALA A 4 -52.36 -5.51 26.52
C ALA A 4 -51.70 -4.24 25.90
N ALA A 5 -52.38 -3.10 26.00
CA ALA A 5 -51.85 -1.83 25.46
C ALA A 5 -50.76 -1.21 26.33
N LEU A 6 -50.74 -1.47 27.64
CA LEU A 6 -49.72 -0.93 28.56
C LEU A 6 -48.40 -1.69 28.47
N LEU A 7 -48.40 -2.99 28.11
CA LEU A 7 -47.20 -3.78 27.92
C LEU A 7 -46.46 -3.41 26.63
N ALA A 8 -47.19 -3.00 25.57
CA ALA A 8 -46.59 -2.57 24.31
C ALA A 8 -45.88 -1.21 24.39
N ILE A 9 -46.33 -0.30 25.28
CA ILE A 9 -45.75 1.03 25.46
C ILE A 9 -44.43 0.92 26.28
N LEU A 10 -44.35 -0.03 27.21
CA LEU A 10 -43.11 -0.26 28.00
C LEU A 10 -41.98 -0.92 27.21
N LEU A 11 -42.32 -1.68 26.16
CA LEU A 11 -41.29 -2.28 25.26
C LEU A 11 -40.75 -1.29 24.23
N TRP A 12 -41.42 -0.19 23.94
CA TRP A 12 -40.98 0.79 22.95
C TRP A 12 -40.06 1.88 23.53
N GLN A 13 -39.94 2.02 24.85
CA GLN A 13 -39.01 2.97 25.48
C GLN A 13 -37.63 2.38 25.80
N ALA A 14 -37.41 1.08 25.60
CA ALA A 14 -36.10 0.44 25.78
C ALA A 14 -35.17 0.55 24.56
N GLY A 15 -35.61 1.16 23.48
CA GLY A 15 -34.86 1.36 22.23
C GLY A 15 -34.30 2.77 22.05
N ALA A 16 -34.14 3.54 23.12
CA ALA A 16 -33.61 4.91 23.00
C ALA A 16 -32.10 4.90 22.89
N ALA A 17 -31.60 5.14 21.68
CA ALA A 17 -30.43 5.92 21.35
C ALA A 17 -29.08 5.44 21.89
N ASN A 18 -28.52 4.40 21.28
CA ASN A 18 -27.07 4.43 21.08
C ASN A 18 -26.84 4.80 19.60
N GLY A 19 -26.80 6.08 19.31
CA GLY A 19 -26.19 6.57 18.08
C GLY A 19 -24.74 6.08 18.02
N PRO A 20 -24.12 6.06 16.83
CA PRO A 20 -22.72 5.67 16.73
C PRO A 20 -21.88 6.49 17.71
N PRO A 21 -20.88 5.90 18.37
CA PRO A 21 -20.04 6.61 19.34
C PRO A 21 -19.36 7.79 18.64
N VAL A 22 -19.54 8.99 19.24
CA VAL A 22 -18.85 10.20 18.74
C VAL A 22 -17.39 10.13 19.18
N ALA A 23 -16.48 10.31 18.23
CA ALA A 23 -15.06 10.31 18.51
C ALA A 23 -14.68 11.47 19.47
N GLN A 24 -14.00 11.12 20.54
CA GLN A 24 -13.50 12.07 21.53
C GLN A 24 -12.04 11.72 21.87
N PRO A 25 -11.13 12.70 21.96
CA PRO A 25 -9.74 12.42 22.32
C PRO A 25 -9.62 11.61 23.62
N GLY A 26 -10.48 11.89 24.60
CA GLY A 26 -10.46 11.20 25.90
C GLY A 26 -10.84 9.72 25.89
N THR A 27 -11.44 9.19 24.84
CA THR A 27 -11.77 7.76 24.72
C THR A 27 -10.71 6.95 23.97
N MET A 28 -9.74 7.62 23.36
CA MET A 28 -8.67 7.01 22.59
C MET A 28 -7.43 6.78 23.44
N GLN A 29 -6.90 5.57 23.42
CA GLN A 29 -5.84 5.13 24.33
C GLN A 29 -4.47 5.70 23.98
N TYR A 30 -4.21 5.93 22.70
CA TYR A 30 -2.90 6.35 22.20
C TYR A 30 -2.96 7.71 21.52
N GLU A 31 -1.86 8.45 21.62
CA GLU A 31 -1.67 9.72 20.92
C GLU A 31 -0.28 9.83 20.29
N ARG A 32 -0.18 10.59 19.21
CA ARG A 32 1.07 10.96 18.55
C ARG A 32 1.00 12.41 18.09
N THR A 33 2.05 13.17 18.33
CA THR A 33 2.16 14.53 17.78
C THR A 33 2.35 14.46 16.27
N VAL A 34 1.73 15.39 15.54
CA VAL A 34 1.90 15.54 14.10
C VAL A 34 2.76 16.76 13.83
N ARG A 35 3.89 16.63 13.17
CA ARG A 35 4.80 17.71 12.79
C ARG A 35 4.78 17.91 11.29
N VAL A 36 4.52 19.12 10.82
CA VAL A 36 4.52 19.44 9.39
C VAL A 36 5.80 20.19 9.07
N ALA A 37 6.61 19.67 8.14
CA ALA A 37 7.85 20.32 7.72
C ALA A 37 7.56 21.62 6.98
N GLY A 38 8.34 22.68 7.28
CA GLY A 38 8.18 23.97 6.63
C GLY A 38 7.16 24.92 7.24
N ALA A 39 6.56 24.58 8.39
CA ALA A 39 5.66 25.46 9.13
C ALA A 39 6.31 26.78 9.61
N GLU A 40 7.62 26.93 9.47
CA GLU A 40 8.36 28.14 9.81
C GLU A 40 8.24 29.27 8.76
N ARG A 41 7.73 28.99 7.55
CA ARG A 41 7.45 29.99 6.52
C ARG A 41 5.94 30.15 6.42
N GLN A 42 5.45 31.41 6.37
CA GLN A 42 4.05 31.76 6.16
C GLN A 42 3.44 31.07 4.94
N TRP A 43 3.13 29.78 5.05
CA TRP A 43 2.42 29.04 4.04
C TRP A 43 0.93 29.14 4.36
N GLY A 44 0.14 29.44 3.37
CA GLY A 44 -1.29 29.22 3.41
C GLY A 44 -1.59 27.73 3.65
N ALA A 45 -2.80 27.41 4.04
CA ALA A 45 -3.27 26.03 4.19
C ALA A 45 -2.81 25.19 2.99
N GLY A 46 -2.11 24.08 3.25
CA GLY A 46 -1.56 23.20 2.23
C GLY A 46 -1.76 21.74 2.62
N GLN A 47 -1.88 20.88 1.61
CA GLN A 47 -1.99 19.44 1.83
C GLN A 47 -0.71 18.91 2.47
N ALA A 48 -0.83 18.21 3.60
CA ALA A 48 0.26 17.55 4.30
C ALA A 48 -0.02 16.05 4.45
N CYS A 49 1.02 15.23 4.32
CA CYS A 49 0.87 13.78 4.46
C CYS A 49 1.95 13.21 5.40
N ALA A 50 1.53 12.40 6.37
CA ALA A 50 2.40 11.64 7.25
C ALA A 50 2.35 10.15 6.93
N VAL A 51 3.50 9.48 6.99
CA VAL A 51 3.59 8.02 6.81
C VAL A 51 3.11 7.32 8.08
N LEU A 52 2.21 6.35 7.92
CA LEU A 52 1.77 5.46 8.99
C LEU A 52 2.79 4.32 9.13
N ASP A 53 3.41 4.23 10.28
CA ASP A 53 4.44 3.23 10.60
C ASP A 53 3.85 1.97 11.27
N ALA A 54 4.66 0.90 11.34
CA ALA A 54 4.23 -0.38 11.88
C ALA A 54 3.67 -0.35 13.33
N PRO A 55 4.18 0.46 14.27
CA PRO A 55 3.67 0.51 15.64
C PRO A 55 2.19 0.91 15.79
N ILE A 56 1.61 1.61 14.82
CA ILE A 56 0.20 2.02 14.87
C ILE A 56 -0.74 0.80 14.80
N PHE A 57 -0.43 -0.18 13.97
CA PHE A 57 -1.36 -1.26 13.62
C PHE A 57 -1.78 -2.15 14.80
N PRO A 58 -0.90 -2.55 15.73
CA PRO A 58 -1.30 -3.34 16.88
C PRO A 58 -2.27 -2.64 17.81
N HIS A 59 -2.26 -1.32 17.84
CA HIS A 59 -2.98 -0.49 18.79
C HIS A 59 -4.23 0.18 18.20
N ALA A 60 -4.25 0.44 16.90
CA ALA A 60 -5.42 0.96 16.21
C ALA A 60 -6.49 -0.13 16.01
N ALA A 61 -7.73 0.27 15.76
CA ALA A 61 -8.78 -0.65 15.35
C ALA A 61 -8.46 -1.31 13.99
N PRO A 62 -9.04 -2.48 13.68
CA PRO A 62 -8.87 -3.12 12.38
C PRO A 62 -9.15 -2.15 11.23
N SER A 63 -8.34 -2.22 10.17
CA SER A 63 -8.42 -1.31 9.03
C SER A 63 -8.27 0.17 9.37
N LEU A 64 -7.69 0.50 10.54
CA LEU A 64 -7.42 1.88 11.00
C LEU A 64 -8.69 2.74 11.10
N THR A 65 -9.83 2.14 11.43
CA THR A 65 -11.14 2.83 11.46
C THR A 65 -11.25 3.89 12.55
N ASP A 66 -10.45 3.77 13.60
CA ASP A 66 -10.46 4.64 14.76
C ASP A 66 -9.44 5.78 14.74
N LEU A 67 -8.68 5.95 13.67
CA LEU A 67 -7.75 7.08 13.58
C LEU A 67 -8.53 8.40 13.57
N ARG A 68 -8.07 9.39 14.34
CA ARG A 68 -8.63 10.75 14.33
C ARG A 68 -7.52 11.77 14.52
N ILE A 69 -7.62 12.90 13.82
CA ILE A 69 -6.71 14.03 13.99
C ILE A 69 -7.47 15.15 14.70
N PHE A 70 -6.89 15.67 15.78
CA PHE A 70 -7.44 16.80 16.53
C PHE A 70 -6.38 17.88 16.75
N PRO A 71 -6.80 19.14 16.95
CA PRO A 71 -5.92 20.17 17.48
C PRO A 71 -5.42 19.77 18.89
N ALA A 72 -4.10 19.73 19.10
CA ALA A 72 -3.50 19.25 20.34
C ALA A 72 -3.94 20.06 21.58
N ARG A 73 -4.17 21.38 21.42
CA ARG A 73 -4.64 22.25 22.50
C ARG A 73 -6.07 21.93 22.94
N GLU A 74 -6.96 21.62 21.99
CA GLU A 74 -8.34 21.27 22.27
C GLU A 74 -8.44 19.88 22.90
N ALA A 75 -7.63 18.94 22.43
CA ALA A 75 -7.53 17.60 22.97
C ALA A 75 -7.00 17.58 24.41
N SER A 76 -6.05 18.48 24.75
CA SER A 76 -5.46 18.59 26.09
C SER A 76 -6.38 19.28 27.11
N ALA A 77 -7.32 20.10 26.66
CA ALA A 77 -8.22 20.84 27.54
C ALA A 77 -9.28 19.95 28.25
N GLY A 78 -9.28 18.64 27.95
CA GLY A 78 -10.07 17.64 28.69
C GLY A 78 -11.51 18.01 28.88
N GLY A 79 -12.26 18.31 27.87
CA GLY A 79 -13.74 18.33 27.77
C GLY A 79 -14.62 18.80 28.96
N THR A 80 -14.12 19.54 29.94
CA THR A 80 -14.88 19.94 31.14
C THR A 80 -15.39 21.38 31.09
N GLY A 81 -15.15 22.10 30.02
CA GLY A 81 -15.57 23.48 29.86
C GLY A 81 -16.31 23.72 28.57
N SER A 82 -17.60 23.81 28.62
CA SER A 82 -18.52 24.27 27.58
C SER A 82 -18.66 23.31 26.38
N LEU A 83 -19.89 23.02 26.01
CA LEU A 83 -20.46 22.23 24.93
C LEU A 83 -19.92 22.47 23.48
N GLY A 84 -18.62 22.69 23.31
CA GLY A 84 -17.95 22.76 22.02
C GLY A 84 -17.46 21.36 21.63
N ALA A 85 -18.03 20.77 20.59
CA ALA A 85 -17.50 19.57 19.97
C ALA A 85 -16.03 19.86 19.57
N VAL A 86 -15.09 19.04 20.04
CA VAL A 86 -13.69 19.11 19.58
C VAL A 86 -13.70 18.89 18.07
N HIS A 87 -13.10 19.81 17.33
CA HIS A 87 -13.19 19.78 15.87
C HIS A 87 -12.18 18.77 15.31
N GLU A 88 -12.70 17.73 14.68
CA GLU A 88 -11.86 16.77 13.96
C GLU A 88 -11.28 17.43 12.70
N VAL A 89 -10.00 17.16 12.42
CA VAL A 89 -9.38 17.52 11.14
C VAL A 89 -9.64 16.39 10.15
N PRO A 90 -10.39 16.67 9.05
CA PRO A 90 -10.65 15.66 8.04
C PRO A 90 -9.38 15.18 7.36
N TYR A 91 -9.32 13.90 7.04
CA TYR A 91 -8.16 13.29 6.39
C TYR A 91 -8.56 12.22 5.38
N ALA A 92 -7.61 11.83 4.53
CA ALA A 92 -7.69 10.67 3.65
C ALA A 92 -6.50 9.73 3.94
N ILE A 93 -6.73 8.43 3.90
CA ILE A 93 -5.65 7.44 3.94
C ILE A 93 -5.37 7.01 2.51
N THR A 94 -4.11 7.15 2.08
CA THR A 94 -3.64 6.70 0.78
C THR A 94 -2.75 5.48 0.94
N LEU A 95 -2.84 4.57 -0.02
CA LEU A 95 -1.99 3.40 -0.13
C LEU A 95 -1.09 3.59 -1.36
N SER A 96 0.21 3.36 -1.19
CA SER A 96 1.11 3.35 -2.34
C SER A 96 0.81 2.12 -3.20
N GLU A 97 0.43 2.37 -4.44
CA GLU A 97 0.20 1.36 -5.46
C GLU A 97 1.13 1.64 -6.63
N ALA A 98 1.50 0.59 -7.36
CA ALA A 98 2.14 0.80 -8.64
C ALA A 98 1.20 1.63 -9.52
N ALA A 99 1.74 2.58 -10.28
CA ALA A 99 0.98 3.17 -11.36
C ALA A 99 0.43 2.02 -12.24
N SER A 100 -0.75 2.22 -12.82
CA SER A 100 -1.41 1.23 -13.67
C SER A 100 -0.40 0.44 -14.49
N GLU A 101 -0.45 -0.89 -14.44
CA GLU A 101 0.45 -1.77 -15.20
C GLU A 101 0.18 -1.70 -16.72
N GLU A 102 -0.76 -0.89 -17.16
CA GLU A 102 -1.09 -0.75 -18.55
C GLU A 102 0.01 -0.02 -19.32
N THR A 103 0.65 -0.76 -20.20
CA THR A 103 1.54 -0.21 -21.21
C THR A 103 0.70 0.50 -22.26
N GLU A 104 0.94 1.78 -22.45
CA GLU A 104 0.25 2.59 -23.46
C GLU A 104 1.06 2.64 -24.76
N ALA A 105 0.38 2.80 -25.89
CA ALA A 105 1.03 3.02 -27.18
C ALA A 105 1.31 4.50 -27.40
N ALA A 106 2.54 4.85 -27.79
CA ALA A 106 2.84 6.17 -28.30
C ALA A 106 2.60 6.20 -29.81
N ARG A 107 1.96 7.26 -30.28
CA ARG A 107 1.66 7.43 -31.72
C ARG A 107 2.87 7.99 -32.44
N VAL A 108 3.28 7.32 -33.53
CA VAL A 108 4.34 7.79 -34.41
C VAL A 108 3.81 8.87 -35.35
N LEU A 109 4.48 9.99 -35.39
CA LEU A 109 4.22 11.15 -36.25
C LEU A 109 5.45 11.49 -37.07
N ASN A 110 5.27 12.18 -38.20
CA ASN A 110 6.34 12.74 -39.03
C ASN A 110 7.46 11.74 -39.38
N LEU A 111 7.11 10.45 -39.55
CA LEU A 111 8.07 9.42 -39.88
C LEU A 111 8.67 9.66 -41.28
N GLY A 112 9.98 9.78 -41.36
CA GLY A 112 10.70 10.03 -42.58
C GLY A 112 12.19 9.71 -42.53
N ALA A 113 12.90 10.01 -43.61
CA ALA A 113 14.35 9.90 -43.67
C ALA A 113 14.99 11.28 -43.82
N SER A 114 16.06 11.52 -43.06
CA SER A 114 16.90 12.68 -43.15
C SER A 114 18.35 12.24 -43.38
N GLY A 115 18.75 12.19 -44.66
CA GLY A 115 20.02 11.60 -45.07
C GLY A 115 20.04 10.08 -44.74
N ALA A 116 21.01 9.64 -43.96
CA ALA A 116 21.14 8.26 -43.50
C ALA A 116 20.44 7.97 -42.20
N ARG A 117 19.60 8.87 -41.67
CA ARG A 117 18.90 8.75 -40.43
C ARG A 117 17.40 8.55 -40.67
N ILE A 118 16.77 7.77 -39.82
CA ILE A 118 15.32 7.71 -39.69
C ILE A 118 14.92 8.71 -38.64
N VAL A 119 13.97 9.59 -38.93
CA VAL A 119 13.50 10.63 -38.02
C VAL A 119 12.00 10.52 -37.85
N PHE A 120 11.53 10.64 -36.62
CA PHE A 120 10.10 10.64 -36.29
C PHE A 120 9.85 11.32 -34.96
N ASP A 121 8.60 11.69 -34.75
CA ASP A 121 8.12 12.16 -33.46
C ASP A 121 7.20 11.12 -32.84
N LEU A 122 7.26 10.99 -31.52
CA LEU A 122 6.33 10.19 -30.72
C LEU A 122 5.43 11.12 -29.93
N GLU A 123 4.12 10.95 -30.10
CA GLU A 123 3.14 11.58 -29.21
C GLU A 123 2.97 10.70 -27.98
N MET A 124 3.40 11.21 -26.83
CA MET A 124 3.49 10.50 -25.57
C MET A 124 2.18 10.52 -24.81
N PRO A 125 1.87 9.49 -23.99
CA PRO A 125 0.73 9.52 -23.09
C PRO A 125 0.85 10.65 -22.05
N GLU A 126 -0.29 11.15 -21.57
CA GLU A 126 -0.35 12.25 -20.59
C GLU A 126 0.00 11.79 -19.15
N ARG A 127 1.14 11.15 -19.01
CA ARG A 127 1.68 10.69 -17.74
C ARG A 127 3.20 10.74 -17.72
N ALA A 128 3.81 10.59 -16.52
CA ALA A 128 5.24 10.41 -16.40
C ALA A 128 5.69 9.04 -16.94
N TYR A 129 6.86 9.01 -17.60
CA TYR A 129 7.46 7.80 -18.18
C TYR A 129 8.98 7.83 -18.03
N THR A 130 9.57 6.64 -17.89
CA THR A 130 11.02 6.41 -17.80
C THR A 130 11.55 5.53 -18.92
N ASP A 131 10.69 4.85 -19.64
CA ASP A 131 11.08 3.92 -20.69
C ASP A 131 10.17 4.07 -21.91
N VAL A 132 10.77 3.94 -23.09
CA VAL A 132 10.05 3.90 -24.36
C VAL A 132 10.61 2.77 -25.18
N THR A 133 9.80 1.75 -25.47
CA THR A 133 10.21 0.62 -26.30
C THR A 133 9.75 0.85 -27.72
N LEU A 134 10.67 0.94 -28.67
CA LEU A 134 10.35 1.05 -30.08
C LEU A 134 9.92 -0.31 -30.63
N ASN A 135 8.75 -0.35 -31.26
CA ASN A 135 8.25 -1.51 -31.99
C ASN A 135 8.81 -1.45 -33.41
N LEU A 136 9.92 -2.12 -33.62
CA LEU A 136 10.56 -2.24 -34.94
C LEU A 136 10.12 -3.53 -35.59
N ASP A 137 10.08 -3.55 -36.95
CA ASP A 137 9.70 -4.69 -37.77
C ASP A 137 10.46 -5.96 -37.27
N PRO A 138 9.77 -7.01 -36.87
CA PRO A 138 10.38 -8.24 -36.38
C PRO A 138 11.18 -9.00 -37.44
N GLU A 139 10.96 -8.74 -38.73
CA GLU A 139 11.73 -9.36 -39.85
C GLU A 139 13.09 -8.67 -40.07
N VAL A 140 13.35 -7.53 -39.41
CA VAL A 140 14.62 -6.80 -39.48
C VAL A 140 15.48 -7.16 -38.29
N HIS A 141 16.49 -7.98 -38.52
CA HIS A 141 17.44 -8.45 -37.50
C HIS A 141 18.86 -7.95 -37.78
N ASP A 142 19.79 -8.23 -36.88
CA ASP A 142 21.22 -7.98 -36.98
C ASP A 142 21.57 -6.53 -37.24
N PHE A 143 20.96 -5.64 -36.45
CA PHE A 143 21.29 -4.24 -36.49
C PHE A 143 21.76 -3.73 -35.13
N ILE A 144 22.62 -2.70 -35.17
CA ILE A 144 22.95 -1.83 -34.05
C ILE A 144 22.70 -0.43 -34.57
N THR A 145 21.84 0.31 -33.85
CA THR A 145 21.50 1.70 -34.19
C THR A 145 21.63 2.60 -32.96
N THR A 146 21.87 3.85 -33.22
CA THR A 146 21.92 4.88 -32.17
C THR A 146 20.67 5.74 -32.26
N ALA A 147 19.92 5.83 -31.16
CA ALA A 147 18.75 6.69 -31.00
C ALA A 147 19.16 7.99 -30.27
N THR A 148 19.08 9.12 -30.93
CA THR A 148 19.19 10.44 -30.28
C THR A 148 17.79 10.98 -30.00
N VAL A 149 17.51 11.34 -28.73
CA VAL A 149 16.17 11.69 -28.27
C VAL A 149 16.17 13.08 -27.69
N THR A 150 15.20 13.90 -28.13
CA THR A 150 14.88 15.19 -27.56
C THR A 150 13.40 15.28 -27.17
N GLY A 151 13.09 15.90 -26.03
CA GLY A 151 11.73 16.10 -25.54
C GLY A 151 11.24 17.53 -25.74
N SER A 152 9.96 17.70 -26.08
CA SER A 152 9.31 19.02 -26.16
C SER A 152 7.80 18.91 -25.88
N ASP A 153 7.18 20.03 -25.47
CA ASP A 153 5.73 20.10 -25.27
C ASP A 153 4.97 20.57 -26.52
N ALA A 154 5.71 20.90 -27.60
CA ALA A 154 5.14 21.27 -28.89
C ALA A 154 5.77 20.46 -30.02
N LEU A 155 4.94 20.01 -30.97
CA LEU A 155 5.36 19.21 -32.11
C LEU A 155 6.43 19.96 -32.93
N GLY A 156 7.50 19.23 -33.28
CA GLY A 156 8.62 19.80 -34.05
C GLY A 156 9.54 20.72 -33.23
N GLY A 157 9.54 20.64 -31.90
CA GLY A 157 10.46 21.39 -31.02
C GLY A 157 10.19 22.89 -30.94
N ARG A 158 9.05 23.36 -31.43
CA ARG A 158 8.66 24.79 -31.34
C ARG A 158 8.37 25.14 -29.89
N GLY A 159 9.20 25.95 -29.28
CA GLY A 159 9.05 26.37 -27.87
C GLY A 159 10.19 25.90 -26.96
N GLY A 160 11.18 25.21 -27.51
CA GLY A 160 12.34 24.70 -26.80
C GLY A 160 12.33 23.16 -26.77
N ALA A 161 13.44 22.60 -27.20
CA ALA A 161 13.67 21.16 -27.13
C ALA A 161 14.74 20.85 -26.07
N THR A 162 14.50 19.86 -25.23
CA THR A 162 15.46 19.39 -24.21
C THR A 162 16.10 18.10 -24.68
N ALA A 163 17.44 18.06 -24.74
CA ALA A 163 18.15 16.82 -25.05
C ALA A 163 18.00 15.82 -23.91
N LEU A 164 17.46 14.65 -24.21
CA LEU A 164 17.23 13.56 -23.24
C LEU A 164 18.35 12.52 -23.26
N GLY A 165 19.10 12.44 -24.35
CA GLY A 165 20.25 11.55 -24.43
C GLY A 165 20.40 10.83 -25.78
N THR A 166 21.40 9.97 -25.80
CA THR A 166 21.72 9.10 -26.95
C THR A 166 21.84 7.68 -26.44
N PHE A 167 21.12 6.77 -27.08
CA PHE A 167 20.92 5.39 -26.62
C PHE A 167 21.27 4.42 -27.75
N THR A 168 21.83 3.26 -27.39
CA THR A 168 22.12 2.21 -28.35
C THR A 168 21.00 1.19 -28.34
N LEU A 169 20.36 0.99 -29.48
CA LEU A 169 19.35 -0.04 -29.71
C LEU A 169 19.94 -1.13 -30.62
N PHE A 170 19.56 -2.39 -30.41
CA PHE A 170 20.09 -3.47 -31.20
C PHE A 170 19.14 -4.65 -31.27
N ASP A 171 19.28 -5.44 -32.32
CA ASP A 171 18.71 -6.76 -32.46
C ASP A 171 19.80 -7.68 -33.02
N LEU A 172 20.23 -8.65 -32.25
CA LEU A 172 21.24 -9.65 -32.58
C LEU A 172 20.68 -11.08 -32.40
N ALA A 173 19.35 -11.20 -32.45
CA ALA A 173 18.63 -12.45 -32.18
C ALA A 173 19.02 -13.58 -33.16
N SER A 174 19.33 -13.28 -34.42
CA SER A 174 19.79 -14.29 -35.41
C SER A 174 21.12 -14.94 -35.00
N GLN A 175 21.94 -14.23 -34.24
CA GLN A 175 23.23 -14.71 -33.69
C GLN A 175 23.04 -15.37 -32.29
N ARG A 176 21.78 -15.64 -31.86
CA ARG A 176 21.42 -16.15 -30.53
C ARG A 176 21.82 -15.21 -29.40
N LEU A 177 21.92 -13.92 -29.69
CA LEU A 177 22.12 -12.85 -28.74
C LEU A 177 20.79 -12.13 -28.48
N SER A 178 20.81 -11.14 -27.57
CA SER A 178 19.61 -10.42 -27.14
C SER A 178 19.14 -9.37 -28.16
N ARG A 179 17.90 -8.93 -28.01
CA ARG A 179 17.30 -7.76 -28.63
C ARG A 179 16.94 -6.75 -27.55
N ASP A 180 17.27 -5.48 -27.77
CA ASP A 180 16.84 -4.38 -26.92
C ASP A 180 16.57 -3.14 -27.78
N THR A 181 15.31 -2.75 -27.82
CA THR A 181 14.81 -1.56 -28.50
C THR A 181 14.23 -0.53 -27.53
N THR A 182 14.59 -0.65 -26.24
CA THR A 182 14.12 0.23 -25.19
C THR A 182 15.05 1.42 -25.01
N ILE A 183 14.48 2.60 -24.95
CA ILE A 183 15.12 3.86 -24.67
C ILE A 183 14.90 4.18 -23.19
N PRO A 184 15.89 4.00 -22.31
CA PRO A 184 15.78 4.33 -20.89
C PRO A 184 16.02 5.84 -20.71
N LEU A 185 15.00 6.53 -20.20
CA LEU A 185 15.04 7.96 -19.93
C LEU A 185 15.11 8.23 -18.42
N GLN A 186 15.50 9.44 -18.04
CA GLN A 186 15.08 9.98 -16.75
C GLN A 186 13.59 10.27 -16.79
N GLU A 187 12.92 10.29 -15.63
CA GLU A 187 11.49 10.54 -15.59
C GLU A 187 11.13 11.81 -16.33
N SER A 188 10.29 11.69 -17.32
CA SER A 188 9.93 12.73 -18.27
C SER A 188 8.42 12.82 -18.42
N THR A 189 7.92 14.03 -18.72
CA THR A 189 6.50 14.34 -18.96
C THR A 189 6.27 15.09 -20.27
N PHE A 190 7.24 15.12 -21.16
CA PHE A 190 7.11 15.81 -22.46
C PHE A 190 6.01 15.19 -23.30
N LYS A 191 5.21 16.01 -23.95
CA LYS A 191 4.14 15.56 -24.85
C LYS A 191 4.65 14.92 -26.13
N PHE A 192 5.83 15.35 -26.59
CA PHE A 192 6.44 14.83 -27.81
C PHE A 192 7.90 14.48 -27.58
N LEU A 193 8.29 13.32 -28.10
CA LEU A 193 9.71 12.94 -28.22
C LEU A 193 10.09 12.95 -29.68
N HIS A 194 11.12 13.69 -30.03
CA HIS A 194 11.77 13.61 -31.34
C HIS A 194 12.90 12.59 -31.29
N VAL A 195 12.85 11.60 -32.17
CA VAL A 195 13.78 10.47 -32.22
C VAL A 195 14.49 10.43 -33.56
N GLU A 196 15.82 10.43 -33.52
CA GLU A 196 16.67 10.22 -34.69
C GLU A 196 17.39 8.87 -34.54
N LEU A 197 17.15 7.91 -35.44
CA LEU A 197 17.87 6.64 -35.50
C LEU A 197 18.96 6.72 -36.57
N SER A 198 20.19 6.41 -36.17
CA SER A 198 21.34 6.34 -37.08
C SER A 198 21.97 4.96 -37.03
N VAL A 199 22.09 4.27 -38.19
CA VAL A 199 22.74 2.97 -38.27
C VAL A 199 24.24 3.09 -38.18
N SER A 200 24.88 2.24 -37.36
CA SER A 200 26.34 2.17 -37.34
C SER A 200 26.90 1.65 -38.65
N PRO A 201 27.98 2.23 -39.17
CA PRO A 201 28.61 1.78 -40.44
C PRO A 201 29.07 0.33 -40.42
N ALA A 202 29.25 -0.27 -39.27
CA ALA A 202 29.65 -1.68 -39.10
C ALA A 202 28.54 -2.69 -39.42
N ALA A 203 27.31 -2.25 -39.61
CA ALA A 203 26.14 -3.13 -39.76
C ALA A 203 25.97 -3.79 -41.15
N GLY A 204 26.88 -3.57 -42.09
CA GLY A 204 26.93 -4.29 -43.37
C GLY A 204 25.59 -4.35 -44.15
N SER A 205 25.08 -5.54 -44.40
CA SER A 205 23.80 -5.78 -45.15
C SER A 205 22.56 -5.28 -44.41
N ALA A 206 22.61 -5.05 -43.12
CA ALA A 206 21.49 -4.53 -42.32
C ALA A 206 21.16 -3.05 -42.66
N ALA A 207 22.16 -2.28 -43.05
CA ALA A 207 21.95 -0.86 -43.42
C ALA A 207 20.98 -0.71 -44.63
N ALA A 208 20.96 -1.65 -45.56
CA ALA A 208 20.08 -1.60 -46.71
C ALA A 208 18.60 -1.86 -46.40
N ARG A 209 18.28 -2.47 -45.26
CA ARG A 209 16.91 -2.76 -44.80
C ARG A 209 16.41 -1.73 -43.76
N PHE A 210 17.30 -0.87 -43.29
CA PHE A 210 16.99 0.12 -42.24
C PHE A 210 16.36 1.37 -42.89
N VAL A 211 15.08 1.29 -43.20
CA VAL A 211 14.26 2.33 -43.82
C VAL A 211 13.17 2.79 -42.87
N PRO A 212 12.56 3.96 -43.06
CA PRO A 212 11.50 4.44 -42.12
C PRO A 212 10.39 3.44 -41.86
N ALA A 213 10.02 2.62 -42.83
CA ALA A 213 8.96 1.63 -42.69
C ALA A 213 9.18 0.56 -41.61
N ILE A 214 10.40 0.42 -41.09
CA ILE A 214 10.68 -0.50 -39.98
C ILE A 214 10.08 -0.04 -38.64
N VAL A 215 9.78 1.25 -38.47
CA VAL A 215 9.20 1.79 -37.25
C VAL A 215 7.70 1.60 -37.27
N LEU A 216 7.22 0.60 -36.57
CA LEU A 216 5.81 0.24 -36.51
C LEU A 216 5.06 0.99 -35.39
N GLY A 217 5.77 1.46 -34.38
CA GLY A 217 5.18 2.15 -33.24
C GLY A 217 6.15 2.26 -32.08
N ALA A 218 5.61 2.67 -30.94
CA ALA A 218 6.32 2.61 -29.68
C ALA A 218 5.34 2.27 -28.55
N THR A 219 5.83 1.61 -27.51
CA THR A 219 5.10 1.32 -26.28
C THR A 219 5.77 1.99 -25.10
N VAL A 220 4.95 2.50 -24.19
CA VAL A 220 5.38 3.26 -23.02
C VAL A 220 4.89 2.53 -21.78
N PRO A 221 5.75 1.77 -21.09
CA PRO A 221 5.42 1.18 -19.82
C PRO A 221 5.23 2.26 -18.75
N PRO A 222 4.62 1.94 -17.58
CA PRO A 222 4.58 2.84 -16.43
C PRO A 222 5.98 3.30 -16.02
N SER A 223 6.10 4.54 -15.51
CA SER A 223 7.36 5.06 -15.00
C SER A 223 7.93 4.14 -13.91
N ARG A 224 9.25 3.88 -13.95
CA ARG A 224 9.94 3.14 -12.88
C ARG A 224 9.87 3.87 -11.53
N GLU A 225 9.74 5.18 -11.54
CA GLU A 225 9.60 6.00 -10.33
C GLU A 225 8.18 5.93 -9.75
N ALA A 226 7.20 5.54 -10.55
CA ALA A 226 5.83 5.28 -10.11
C ALA A 226 5.66 3.87 -9.49
N GLN A 227 6.73 3.25 -9.02
CA GLN A 227 6.67 1.95 -8.36
C GLN A 227 6.04 2.05 -6.97
N THR A 228 5.49 0.93 -6.53
CA THR A 228 5.00 0.81 -5.15
C THR A 228 6.10 1.14 -4.15
N ILE A 229 5.86 2.14 -3.31
CA ILE A 229 6.76 2.49 -2.22
C ILE A 229 6.44 1.61 -1.01
N TYR A 230 7.46 1.04 -0.42
CA TYR A 230 7.34 0.19 0.76
C TYR A 230 7.95 0.85 1.99
N SER A 231 7.37 0.56 3.15
CA SER A 231 7.91 0.91 4.46
C SER A 231 8.37 -0.35 5.18
N THR A 232 9.52 -0.30 5.83
CA THR A 232 10.05 -1.43 6.59
C THR A 232 9.21 -1.66 7.85
N VAL A 233 8.75 -2.88 8.02
CA VAL A 233 8.01 -3.37 9.21
C VAL A 233 8.99 -3.89 10.24
N ALA A 234 9.90 -4.75 9.80
CA ALA A 234 10.94 -5.35 10.62
C ALA A 234 12.19 -5.64 9.78
N GLU A 235 13.36 -5.57 10.39
CA GLU A 235 14.64 -5.86 9.75
C GLU A 235 15.49 -6.72 10.66
N THR A 236 16.20 -7.70 10.09
CA THR A 236 17.21 -8.48 10.81
C THR A 236 18.43 -8.73 9.94
N ALA A 237 19.60 -8.65 10.57
CA ALA A 237 20.88 -9.11 10.02
C ALA A 237 21.27 -10.51 10.57
N SER A 238 20.49 -11.05 11.50
CA SER A 238 20.74 -12.36 12.10
C SER A 238 20.12 -13.45 11.22
N ILE A 239 20.96 -14.17 10.50
CA ILE A 239 20.58 -15.23 9.58
C ILE A 239 21.28 -16.51 10.03
N ALA A 240 20.49 -17.51 10.39
CA ALA A 240 21.00 -18.82 10.78
C ALA A 240 21.09 -19.75 9.57
N THR A 241 22.13 -20.58 9.52
CA THR A 241 22.21 -21.66 8.53
C THR A 241 21.62 -22.92 9.15
N VAL A 242 20.57 -23.46 8.53
CA VAL A 242 19.87 -24.67 8.95
C VAL A 242 19.89 -25.66 7.78
N GLY A 243 20.73 -26.66 7.85
CA GLY A 243 20.92 -27.57 6.73
C GLY A 243 21.42 -26.85 5.47
N ARG A 244 20.60 -26.84 4.42
CA ARG A 244 20.88 -26.16 3.15
C ARG A 244 20.16 -24.80 3.03
N GLU A 245 19.56 -24.32 4.08
CA GLU A 245 18.78 -23.07 4.08
C GLU A 245 19.48 -22.00 4.92
N SER A 246 19.36 -20.75 4.49
CA SER A 246 19.66 -19.55 5.29
C SER A 246 18.34 -18.98 5.80
N VAL A 247 18.15 -18.98 7.13
CA VAL A 247 16.86 -18.67 7.77
C VAL A 247 16.96 -17.40 8.60
N ALA A 248 16.07 -16.44 8.32
CA ALA A 248 15.82 -15.27 9.14
C ALA A 248 14.47 -15.41 9.85
N THR A 249 14.40 -15.06 11.14
CA THR A 249 13.19 -15.18 11.95
C THR A 249 12.74 -13.83 12.48
N PHE A 250 11.42 -13.59 12.46
CA PHE A 250 10.79 -12.35 12.93
C PHE A 250 9.61 -12.65 13.85
N ALA A 251 9.41 -11.81 14.84
CA ALA A 251 8.15 -11.72 15.58
C ALA A 251 7.35 -10.53 15.02
N VAL A 252 6.20 -10.80 14.42
CA VAL A 252 5.36 -9.77 13.81
C VAL A 252 4.13 -9.56 14.67
N PRO A 253 3.91 -8.34 15.20
CA PRO A 253 2.74 -8.05 16.01
C PRO A 253 1.42 -8.24 15.24
N ALA A 254 0.32 -8.38 15.98
CA ALA A 254 -1.00 -8.48 15.38
C ALA A 254 -1.31 -7.29 14.45
N ARG A 255 -1.99 -7.55 13.35
CA ARG A 255 -2.52 -6.57 12.40
C ARG A 255 -1.48 -5.76 11.60
N VAL A 256 -0.20 -5.91 11.87
CA VAL A 256 0.86 -5.25 11.07
C VAL A 256 0.91 -5.90 9.68
N PRO A 257 0.65 -5.16 8.59
CA PRO A 257 0.70 -5.76 7.26
C PRO A 257 2.12 -6.17 6.89
N VAL A 258 2.26 -7.37 6.33
CA VAL A 258 3.49 -7.81 5.65
C VAL A 258 3.09 -8.13 4.21
N GLU A 259 3.64 -7.40 3.25
CA GLU A 259 3.23 -7.48 1.84
C GLU A 259 4.41 -7.82 0.91
N ARG A 260 5.65 -7.67 1.39
CA ARG A 260 6.87 -8.02 0.68
C ARG A 260 7.99 -8.40 1.64
N VAL A 261 8.84 -9.32 1.21
CA VAL A 261 10.15 -9.58 1.84
C VAL A 261 11.24 -9.08 0.91
N SER A 262 12.18 -8.27 1.41
CA SER A 262 13.31 -7.78 0.63
C SER A 262 14.64 -8.17 1.25
N PHE A 263 15.67 -8.28 0.39
CA PHE A 263 16.98 -8.79 0.76
C PHE A 263 18.05 -7.77 0.39
N ALA A 264 18.91 -7.46 1.35
CA ALA A 264 20.11 -6.69 1.09
C ALA A 264 21.30 -7.67 1.01
N VAL A 265 21.91 -7.78 -0.16
CA VAL A 265 23.12 -8.57 -0.37
C VAL A 265 24.32 -7.74 0.03
N ALA A 266 25.35 -8.36 0.64
CA ALA A 266 26.56 -7.67 1.06
C ALA A 266 27.21 -6.90 -0.12
N PRO A 267 27.62 -5.63 0.09
CA PRO A 267 28.07 -4.76 -1.01
C PRO A 267 29.24 -5.30 -1.84
N GLY A 268 30.09 -6.10 -1.23
CA GLY A 268 31.24 -6.71 -1.92
C GLY A 268 30.94 -7.95 -2.76
N PHE A 269 29.72 -8.48 -2.70
CA PHE A 269 29.36 -9.67 -3.45
C PHE A 269 28.86 -9.30 -4.86
N THR A 270 29.61 -9.74 -5.87
CA THR A 270 29.34 -9.43 -7.29
C THR A 270 28.83 -10.62 -8.10
N GLY A 271 28.76 -11.82 -7.51
CA GLY A 271 28.37 -13.05 -8.19
C GLY A 271 26.93 -13.08 -8.65
N ASN A 272 26.68 -13.83 -9.73
CA ASN A 272 25.36 -14.18 -10.20
C ASN A 272 24.74 -15.24 -9.28
N PHE A 273 23.44 -15.18 -9.08
CA PHE A 273 22.70 -16.17 -8.33
C PHE A 273 21.23 -16.21 -8.71
N SER A 274 20.60 -17.32 -8.43
CA SER A 274 19.16 -17.49 -8.40
C SER A 274 18.84 -18.43 -7.25
N ARG A 275 17.98 -18.02 -6.31
CA ARG A 275 17.62 -18.78 -5.12
C ARG A 275 16.13 -18.76 -4.91
N GLU A 276 15.59 -19.91 -4.53
CA GLU A 276 14.21 -20.00 -4.05
C GLU A 276 14.12 -19.43 -2.64
N VAL A 277 13.02 -18.75 -2.34
CA VAL A 277 12.70 -18.18 -1.04
C VAL A 277 11.37 -18.74 -0.58
N LYS A 278 11.33 -19.24 0.66
CA LYS A 278 10.12 -19.70 1.34
C LYS A 278 9.85 -18.79 2.52
N VAL A 279 8.67 -18.24 2.58
CA VAL A 279 8.20 -17.43 3.71
C VAL A 279 7.12 -18.22 4.41
N SER A 280 7.34 -18.58 5.66
CA SER A 280 6.34 -19.26 6.48
C SER A 280 5.92 -18.37 7.64
N ALA A 281 4.62 -18.29 7.90
CA ALA A 281 4.06 -17.50 8.99
C ALA A 281 3.17 -18.39 9.87
N LEU A 282 3.46 -18.41 11.16
CA LEU A 282 2.73 -19.20 12.14
C LEU A 282 2.16 -18.27 13.22
N THR A 283 0.84 -18.26 13.35
CA THR A 283 0.15 -17.52 14.41
C THR A 283 0.58 -18.03 15.79
N GLU A 284 0.86 -17.14 16.72
CA GLU A 284 1.18 -17.52 18.10
C GLU A 284 -0.06 -18.17 18.75
N PRO A 285 0.10 -19.35 19.38
CA PRO A 285 -1.01 -20.03 20.03
C PRO A 285 -1.52 -19.21 21.23
N ASP A 286 -2.83 -19.21 21.43
CA ASP A 286 -3.44 -18.68 22.63
C ASP A 286 -3.53 -19.77 23.71
N LYS A 287 -3.45 -19.37 24.97
CA LYS A 287 -3.63 -20.26 26.11
C LYS A 287 -5.05 -20.83 26.20
N SER A 288 -6.01 -20.21 25.49
CA SER A 288 -7.41 -20.66 25.40
C SER A 288 -7.70 -21.62 24.25
N ASP A 289 -6.74 -21.85 23.33
CA ASP A 289 -6.90 -22.78 22.20
C ASP A 289 -6.70 -24.24 22.70
N ASP A 290 -7.63 -24.72 23.55
CA ASP A 290 -7.59 -26.04 24.17
C ASP A 290 -8.06 -27.18 23.22
N ASP A 291 -8.32 -26.86 21.95
CA ASP A 291 -8.78 -27.83 20.94
C ASP A 291 -7.70 -28.79 20.43
N GLY A 292 -6.46 -28.69 20.95
CA GLY A 292 -5.35 -29.60 20.62
C GLY A 292 -4.91 -29.54 19.14
N ARG A 293 -5.40 -28.60 18.35
CA ARG A 293 -5.07 -28.47 16.94
C ARG A 293 -4.01 -27.37 16.76
N ALA A 294 -2.79 -27.78 16.47
CA ALA A 294 -1.74 -26.81 16.13
C ALA A 294 -2.16 -26.00 14.89
N PRO A 295 -2.01 -24.65 14.91
CA PRO A 295 -2.28 -23.86 13.72
C PRO A 295 -1.34 -24.28 12.59
N LEU A 296 -1.87 -24.35 11.36
CA LEU A 296 -1.05 -24.64 10.20
C LEU A 296 -0.31 -23.36 9.78
N PRO A 297 0.98 -23.47 9.41
CA PRO A 297 1.72 -22.34 8.90
C PRO A 297 1.17 -21.89 7.53
N GLU A 298 0.99 -20.61 7.35
CA GLU A 298 0.82 -20.00 6.04
C GLU A 298 2.16 -20.00 5.31
N MET A 299 2.17 -20.34 4.01
CA MET A 299 3.39 -20.44 3.22
C MET A 299 3.27 -19.66 1.91
N VAL A 300 4.29 -18.86 1.63
CA VAL A 300 4.47 -18.15 0.36
C VAL A 300 5.84 -18.49 -0.20
N THR A 301 5.92 -18.74 -1.49
CA THR A 301 7.19 -19.01 -2.18
C THR A 301 7.47 -17.98 -3.25
N GLY A 302 8.75 -17.74 -3.52
CA GLY A 302 9.21 -16.84 -4.57
C GLY A 302 10.66 -17.09 -4.90
N SER A 303 11.27 -16.20 -5.65
CA SER A 303 12.69 -16.30 -5.98
C SER A 303 13.38 -14.95 -5.93
N ILE A 304 14.66 -14.97 -5.61
CA ILE A 304 15.56 -13.82 -5.73
C ILE A 304 16.65 -14.16 -6.74
N LEU A 305 17.00 -13.18 -7.55
CA LEU A 305 18.02 -13.38 -8.59
C LEU A 305 18.87 -12.12 -8.79
N ARG A 306 20.09 -12.34 -9.20
CA ARG A 306 21.00 -11.36 -9.77
C ARG A 306 21.71 -11.98 -10.95
N VAL A 307 21.58 -11.36 -12.10
CA VAL A 307 22.32 -11.76 -13.31
C VAL A 307 23.07 -10.53 -13.81
N ARG A 308 24.36 -10.67 -13.97
CA ARG A 308 25.24 -9.73 -14.64
C ARG A 308 25.96 -10.48 -15.74
N ALA A 309 25.75 -10.07 -16.97
CA ALA A 309 26.40 -10.61 -18.14
C ALA A 309 27.03 -9.46 -18.92
N ASN A 310 28.18 -9.71 -19.53
CA ASN A 310 28.80 -8.76 -20.46
C ASN A 310 28.68 -9.36 -21.86
N GLU A 311 27.78 -8.80 -22.67
CA GLU A 311 27.60 -9.19 -24.06
C GLU A 311 28.02 -8.06 -24.98
N ALA A 312 28.95 -8.34 -25.88
CA ALA A 312 29.46 -7.39 -26.87
C ALA A 312 29.93 -6.04 -26.29
N GLY A 313 30.49 -6.03 -25.06
CA GLY A 313 30.95 -4.82 -24.40
C GLY A 313 29.88 -4.04 -23.65
N ARG A 314 28.65 -4.57 -23.59
CA ARG A 314 27.54 -4.02 -22.79
C ARG A 314 27.29 -4.88 -21.56
N GLU A 315 27.23 -4.26 -20.37
CA GLU A 315 26.82 -4.92 -19.16
C GLU A 315 25.28 -5.02 -19.12
N ILE A 316 24.76 -6.25 -19.09
CA ILE A 316 23.37 -6.54 -18.80
C ILE A 316 23.27 -6.83 -17.31
N ARG A 317 22.41 -6.10 -16.63
CA ARG A 317 22.18 -6.27 -15.19
C ARG A 317 20.69 -6.44 -14.90
N THR A 318 20.35 -7.61 -14.36
CA THR A 318 19.00 -7.88 -13.86
C THR A 318 19.12 -8.24 -12.38
N GLU A 319 18.37 -7.58 -11.54
CA GLU A 319 18.39 -7.80 -10.10
C GLU A 319 16.97 -7.76 -9.55
N GLN A 320 16.55 -8.86 -8.92
CA GLN A 320 15.27 -8.98 -8.22
C GLN A 320 15.56 -9.49 -6.81
N LEU A 321 15.51 -8.60 -5.84
CA LEU A 321 15.80 -8.87 -4.43
C LEU A 321 14.56 -8.73 -3.54
N GLY A 322 13.39 -8.81 -4.11
CA GLY A 322 12.12 -8.72 -3.39
C GLY A 322 11.17 -9.84 -3.79
N VAL A 323 10.52 -10.43 -2.81
CA VAL A 323 9.49 -11.46 -2.97
C VAL A 323 8.16 -10.91 -2.45
N PRO A 324 7.11 -10.82 -3.26
CA PRO A 324 5.78 -10.51 -2.78
C PRO A 324 5.34 -11.56 -1.75
N ALA A 325 4.88 -11.11 -0.58
CA ALA A 325 4.49 -11.99 0.51
C ALA A 325 3.37 -11.34 1.33
N ILE A 326 2.12 -11.51 0.90
CA ILE A 326 0.96 -11.03 1.63
C ILE A 326 0.63 -12.07 2.69
N LEU A 327 0.84 -11.71 3.96
CA LEU A 327 0.64 -12.61 5.09
C LEU A 327 -0.66 -12.29 5.84
N GLY A 328 -1.42 -13.33 6.18
CA GLY A 328 -2.65 -13.27 6.98
C GLY A 328 -2.52 -13.86 8.38
N ALA A 329 -1.45 -14.60 8.68
CA ALA A 329 -1.27 -15.31 9.94
C ALA A 329 -1.30 -14.40 11.19
N ASN A 330 -0.95 -13.12 11.03
CA ASN A 330 -0.94 -12.13 12.12
C ASN A 330 -2.16 -11.20 12.15
N LEU A 331 -3.24 -11.49 11.44
CA LEU A 331 -4.42 -10.61 11.38
C LEU A 331 -5.08 -10.39 12.74
N GLN A 332 -5.10 -11.39 13.59
CA GLN A 332 -5.77 -11.30 14.91
C GLN A 332 -4.79 -11.35 16.08
N ARG A 333 -3.69 -12.07 15.95
CA ARG A 333 -2.67 -12.30 16.97
C ARG A 333 -1.29 -12.14 16.38
N ALA A 334 -0.27 -11.99 17.21
CA ALA A 334 1.10 -11.99 16.75
C ALA A 334 1.42 -13.29 16.01
N ALA A 335 2.38 -13.21 15.08
CA ALA A 335 2.85 -14.37 14.34
C ALA A 335 4.37 -14.42 14.30
N LYS A 336 4.92 -15.63 14.33
CA LYS A 336 6.31 -15.91 14.00
C LYS A 336 6.43 -16.06 12.49
N VAL A 337 7.28 -15.26 11.86
CA VAL A 337 7.57 -15.32 10.42
C VAL A 337 8.99 -15.82 10.23
N GLU A 338 9.15 -16.85 9.42
CA GLU A 338 10.44 -17.40 9.02
C GLU A 338 10.63 -17.22 7.52
N VAL A 339 11.77 -16.65 7.14
CA VAL A 339 12.17 -16.44 5.75
C VAL A 339 13.37 -17.32 5.48
N ALA A 340 13.21 -18.35 4.67
CA ALA A 340 14.23 -19.32 4.32
C ALA A 340 14.67 -19.12 2.86
N ILE A 341 15.99 -19.02 2.65
CA ILE A 341 16.61 -19.00 1.32
C ILE A 341 17.20 -20.39 1.09
N GLU A 342 16.75 -21.09 0.05
CA GLU A 342 17.27 -22.40 -0.35
C GLU A 342 18.63 -22.23 -1.04
N ASN A 343 19.71 -22.72 -0.43
CA ASN A 343 21.06 -22.60 -1.00
C ASN A 343 21.40 -23.78 -1.93
N GLY A 344 20.70 -24.92 -1.81
CA GLY A 344 21.00 -26.12 -2.57
C GLY A 344 22.41 -26.65 -2.25
N ASP A 345 23.20 -26.85 -3.29
CA ASP A 345 24.61 -27.28 -3.19
C ASP A 345 25.60 -26.09 -3.21
N ASP A 346 25.09 -24.87 -3.36
CA ASP A 346 25.90 -23.66 -3.35
C ASP A 346 26.17 -23.15 -1.93
N GLN A 347 27.19 -22.32 -1.79
CA GLN A 347 27.45 -21.62 -0.54
C GLN A 347 26.30 -20.64 -0.24
N PRO A 348 26.00 -20.44 1.07
CA PRO A 348 25.04 -19.42 1.49
C PRO A 348 25.37 -18.05 0.92
N LEU A 349 24.33 -17.35 0.42
CA LEU A 349 24.49 -15.98 -0.04
C LEU A 349 24.88 -15.07 1.13
N PRO A 350 25.83 -14.15 0.93
CA PRO A 350 26.19 -13.15 1.94
C PRO A 350 25.10 -12.08 2.02
N ILE A 351 24.00 -12.40 2.70
CA ILE A 351 22.89 -11.48 2.93
C ILE A 351 23.23 -10.58 4.12
N ALA A 352 23.23 -9.28 3.91
CA ALA A 352 23.49 -8.28 4.95
C ALA A 352 22.26 -8.00 5.81
N ALA A 353 21.06 -8.05 5.22
CA ALA A 353 19.79 -7.89 5.94
C ALA A 353 18.62 -8.52 5.19
N VAL A 354 17.64 -8.98 5.95
CA VAL A 354 16.31 -9.36 5.45
C VAL A 354 15.31 -8.40 6.05
N ARG A 355 14.38 -7.89 5.24
CA ARG A 355 13.34 -6.94 5.66
C ARG A 355 11.97 -7.49 5.35
N LEU A 356 11.07 -7.36 6.31
CA LEU A 356 9.63 -7.45 6.08
C LEU A 356 9.11 -6.05 5.79
N GLU A 357 8.31 -5.90 4.76
CA GLU A 357 7.87 -4.60 4.28
C GLU A 357 6.38 -4.59 4.01
N MET A 358 5.76 -3.43 4.23
CA MET A 358 4.38 -3.14 3.87
C MET A 358 4.34 -2.03 2.83
N ARG A 359 3.32 -2.00 1.96
CA ARG A 359 3.08 -0.86 1.10
C ARG A 359 2.90 0.39 1.96
N GLN A 360 3.55 1.47 1.57
CA GLN A 360 3.49 2.71 2.32
C GLN A 360 2.06 3.25 2.37
N ARG A 361 1.60 3.51 3.58
CA ARG A 361 0.31 4.16 3.84
C ARG A 361 0.58 5.55 4.39
N LYS A 362 -0.17 6.53 3.89
CA LYS A 362 -0.08 7.91 4.38
C LYS A 362 -1.44 8.40 4.82
N ILE A 363 -1.45 9.14 5.92
CA ILE A 363 -2.60 9.95 6.31
C ILE A 363 -2.37 11.37 5.81
N CYS A 364 -3.25 11.85 4.94
CA CYS A 364 -3.16 13.15 4.27
C CYS A 364 -4.31 14.05 4.74
N PHE A 365 -4.01 15.29 5.05
CA PHE A 365 -4.94 16.29 5.60
C PHE A 365 -4.51 17.69 5.18
N ASP A 366 -5.40 18.68 5.32
CA ASP A 366 -5.03 20.07 5.11
C ASP A 366 -4.45 20.64 6.41
N ALA A 367 -3.19 21.06 6.33
CA ALA A 367 -2.53 21.69 7.46
C ALA A 367 -3.15 23.08 7.70
N PRO A 368 -3.51 23.43 8.95
CA PRO A 368 -4.07 24.75 9.24
C PRO A 368 -3.06 25.85 8.93
N ALA A 369 -3.55 26.95 8.35
CA ALA A 369 -2.75 28.15 8.13
C ALA A 369 -2.35 28.75 9.51
N GLY A 370 -1.05 29.07 9.68
CA GLY A 370 -0.58 29.72 10.91
C GLY A 370 -0.33 28.76 12.06
N GLY A 371 0.32 27.63 11.80
CA GLY A 371 0.88 26.78 12.87
C GLY A 371 1.70 27.65 13.84
N ALA A 372 1.43 27.52 15.14
CA ALA A 372 2.08 28.34 16.18
C ALA A 372 3.60 28.33 16.02
N GLU A 373 4.23 29.48 16.26
CA GLU A 373 5.68 29.63 16.33
C GLU A 373 6.29 28.52 17.18
N GLY A 374 6.96 27.55 16.53
CA GLY A 374 7.64 26.44 17.16
C GLY A 374 7.17 25.09 16.64
N LYS A 375 8.06 24.32 16.15
CA LYS A 375 8.21 22.92 15.74
C LYS A 375 7.00 21.94 15.71
N ASP A 376 5.85 22.25 16.32
CA ASP A 376 4.67 21.38 16.36
C ASP A 376 3.50 22.06 15.61
N SER A 377 2.89 21.35 14.66
CA SER A 377 1.71 21.83 13.91
C SER A 377 0.49 22.11 14.78
N GLY A 378 0.58 21.85 16.05
CA GLY A 378 -0.55 21.92 16.99
C GLY A 378 -1.60 20.82 16.74
N LEU A 379 -1.25 19.79 15.98
CA LEU A 379 -2.12 18.65 15.69
C LEU A 379 -1.60 17.39 16.40
N ALA A 380 -2.51 16.50 16.73
CA ALA A 380 -2.19 15.18 17.25
C ALA A 380 -3.12 14.13 16.63
N LEU A 381 -2.52 12.96 16.34
CA LEU A 381 -3.22 11.77 15.89
C LEU A 381 -3.56 10.93 17.11
N PHE A 382 -4.83 10.53 17.22
CA PHE A 382 -5.36 9.69 18.29
C PHE A 382 -5.92 8.39 17.73
N TYR A 383 -5.82 7.28 18.49
CA TYR A 383 -6.33 5.96 18.15
C TYR A 383 -6.40 5.04 19.39
N GLY A 384 -6.92 3.83 19.21
CA GLY A 384 -7.08 2.84 20.29
C GLY A 384 -8.49 2.83 20.91
N ASP A 385 -9.52 3.23 20.14
CA ASP A 385 -10.93 3.02 20.49
C ASP A 385 -11.62 2.14 19.44
N SER A 386 -11.58 0.83 19.63
CA SER A 386 -12.12 -0.16 18.69
C SER A 386 -13.64 -0.10 18.48
N ARG A 387 -14.35 0.79 19.17
CA ARG A 387 -15.80 0.97 19.01
C ARG A 387 -16.13 1.99 17.93
N LEU A 388 -15.13 2.75 17.46
CA LEU A 388 -15.33 3.77 16.45
C LEU A 388 -15.37 3.14 15.06
N ASP A 389 -16.35 3.56 14.29
CA ASP A 389 -16.42 3.29 12.87
C ASP A 389 -15.48 4.23 12.08
N ALA A 390 -15.17 3.85 10.84
CA ALA A 390 -14.40 4.70 9.94
C ALA A 390 -15.13 6.04 9.73
N PRO A 391 -14.42 7.17 9.81
CA PRO A 391 -15.04 8.46 9.56
C PRO A 391 -15.41 8.63 8.09
N GLU A 392 -16.53 9.27 7.83
CA GLU A 392 -16.98 9.59 6.49
C GLU A 392 -16.74 11.08 6.18
N TYR A 393 -15.52 11.43 5.77
CA TYR A 393 -15.19 12.80 5.38
C TYR A 393 -15.40 13.03 3.89
N ASP A 394 -16.00 14.16 3.51
CA ASP A 394 -16.05 14.62 2.12
C ASP A 394 -14.63 14.82 1.58
N TYR A 395 -13.68 15.23 2.42
CA TYR A 395 -12.27 15.33 2.10
C TYR A 395 -11.71 14.01 1.54
N ALA A 396 -12.00 12.88 2.18
CA ALA A 396 -11.53 11.58 1.73
C ALA A 396 -12.16 11.15 0.39
N ARG A 397 -13.44 11.50 0.17
CA ARG A 397 -14.14 11.18 -1.08
C ARG A 397 -13.66 12.00 -2.28
N LEU A 398 -13.24 13.23 -2.03
CA LEU A 398 -12.79 14.19 -3.04
C LEU A 398 -11.27 14.32 -3.09
N PHE A 399 -10.55 13.44 -2.37
CA PHE A 399 -9.12 13.54 -2.25
C PHE A 399 -8.40 13.39 -3.59
N VAL A 400 -7.60 14.42 -3.92
CA VAL A 400 -6.65 14.40 -5.03
C VAL A 400 -5.30 14.77 -4.47
N ALA A 401 -4.29 13.91 -4.69
CA ALA A 401 -2.93 14.20 -4.23
C ALA A 401 -2.39 15.46 -4.92
N SER A 402 -1.99 16.44 -4.12
CA SER A 402 -1.32 17.64 -4.63
C SER A 402 0.08 17.31 -5.13
N ARG A 403 0.58 18.01 -6.15
CA ARG A 403 1.99 17.92 -6.56
C ARG A 403 2.95 18.56 -5.55
N ALA A 404 2.45 19.47 -4.71
CA ALA A 404 3.22 20.17 -3.67
C ALA A 404 2.72 19.75 -2.29
N VAL A 405 2.93 18.47 -1.92
CA VAL A 405 2.57 17.94 -0.62
C VAL A 405 3.64 18.30 0.40
N LEU A 406 3.23 18.83 1.55
CA LEU A 406 4.11 19.04 2.69
C LEU A 406 4.39 17.69 3.38
N ALA A 407 5.65 17.44 3.70
CA ALA A 407 6.00 16.29 4.51
C ALA A 407 5.52 16.51 5.95
N ALA A 408 4.78 15.54 6.49
CA ALA A 408 4.44 15.50 7.90
C ALA A 408 5.06 14.26 8.55
N GLU A 409 5.46 14.40 9.80
CA GLU A 409 6.06 13.33 10.60
C GLU A 409 5.20 13.05 11.84
N LEU A 410 5.05 11.78 12.16
CA LEU A 410 4.42 11.35 13.41
C LEU A 410 5.48 11.24 14.49
N GLY A 411 5.27 11.92 15.60
CA GLY A 411 6.09 11.76 16.79
C GLY A 411 6.01 10.34 17.38
N PRO A 412 6.74 10.02 18.44
CA PRO A 412 6.66 8.72 19.09
C PRO A 412 5.26 8.48 19.65
N GLU A 413 4.83 7.21 19.62
CA GLU A 413 3.59 6.79 20.26
C GLU A 413 3.65 6.98 21.76
N ARG A 414 2.57 7.49 22.34
CA ARG A 414 2.41 7.69 23.79
C ARG A 414 1.02 7.26 24.22
N LEU A 415 0.90 6.84 25.47
CA LEU A 415 -0.41 6.71 26.09
C LEU A 415 -1.01 8.11 26.25
N ASN A 416 -2.27 8.24 25.89
CA ASN A 416 -3.01 9.50 26.05
C ASN A 416 -3.21 9.78 27.56
N PRO A 417 -2.66 10.86 28.11
CA PRO A 417 -2.78 11.18 29.53
C PRO A 417 -4.22 11.47 29.97
N ASN A 418 -5.07 11.84 29.02
CA ASN A 418 -6.48 12.12 29.25
C ASN A 418 -7.39 10.91 28.98
N TYR A 419 -6.81 9.73 28.72
CA TYR A 419 -7.57 8.53 28.44
C TYR A 419 -8.50 8.16 29.60
N ARG A 420 -9.76 7.98 29.30
CA ARG A 420 -10.76 7.45 30.20
C ARG A 420 -11.37 6.22 29.56
N ALA A 421 -11.17 5.08 30.18
CA ALA A 421 -11.78 3.86 29.70
C ALA A 421 -13.29 4.10 29.55
N PRO A 422 -13.84 3.85 28.34
CA PRO A 422 -15.26 4.00 28.14
C PRO A 422 -16.01 3.07 29.10
N ALA A 423 -17.11 3.55 29.65
CA ALA A 423 -17.96 2.73 30.47
C ALA A 423 -18.37 1.47 29.69
N ALA A 424 -18.16 0.31 30.28
CA ALA A 424 -18.61 -0.92 29.66
C ALA A 424 -20.08 -0.78 29.26
N PRO A 425 -20.48 -1.17 28.04
CA PRO A 425 -21.85 -1.09 27.61
C PRO A 425 -22.70 -1.84 28.64
N LEU A 426 -23.69 -1.14 29.18
CA LEU A 426 -24.62 -1.78 30.12
C LEU A 426 -25.26 -2.94 29.37
N ARG A 427 -24.91 -4.17 29.75
CA ARG A 427 -25.57 -5.35 29.16
C ARG A 427 -27.07 -5.13 29.22
N PRO A 428 -27.81 -5.41 28.13
CA PRO A 428 -29.25 -5.31 28.13
C PRO A 428 -29.84 -6.03 29.33
N PHE A 429 -30.93 -5.52 29.86
CA PHE A 429 -31.59 -6.09 31.05
C PHE A 429 -31.84 -7.61 30.91
N THR A 430 -32.15 -8.05 29.69
CA THR A 430 -32.38 -9.46 29.35
C THR A 430 -31.11 -10.32 29.44
N GLU A 431 -29.94 -9.76 29.20
CA GLU A 431 -28.65 -10.48 29.36
C GLU A 431 -28.17 -10.48 30.82
N ARG A 432 -28.59 -9.49 31.60
CA ARG A 432 -28.28 -9.43 33.04
C ARG A 432 -29.11 -10.44 33.85
N HIS A 433 -30.29 -10.79 33.34
CA HIS A 433 -31.26 -11.63 34.03
C HIS A 433 -31.76 -12.74 33.11
N PRO A 434 -30.87 -13.68 32.73
CA PRO A 434 -31.28 -14.79 31.87
C PRO A 434 -32.42 -15.64 32.48
N GLU A 435 -32.50 -15.65 33.81
CA GLU A 435 -33.61 -16.28 34.56
C GLU A 435 -34.98 -15.70 34.18
N LEU A 436 -35.09 -14.41 33.88
CA LEU A 436 -36.36 -13.79 33.47
C LEU A 436 -36.81 -14.26 32.08
N LEU A 437 -35.87 -14.52 31.19
CA LEU A 437 -36.16 -15.10 29.87
C LEU A 437 -36.70 -16.53 30.02
N TRP A 438 -36.11 -17.33 30.89
CA TRP A 438 -36.58 -18.69 31.17
C TRP A 438 -37.97 -18.65 31.80
N ILE A 439 -38.23 -17.76 32.77
CA ILE A 439 -39.56 -17.59 33.40
C ILE A 439 -40.59 -17.18 32.35
N ALA A 440 -40.28 -16.21 31.49
CA ALA A 440 -41.16 -15.77 30.42
C ALA A 440 -41.46 -16.90 29.42
N LEU A 441 -40.45 -17.69 29.07
CA LEU A 441 -40.62 -18.86 28.19
C LEU A 441 -41.52 -19.92 28.78
N ILE A 442 -41.28 -20.27 30.06
CA ILE A 442 -42.11 -21.25 30.79
C ILE A 442 -43.55 -20.77 30.91
N ALA A 443 -43.76 -19.47 31.24
CA ALA A 443 -45.08 -18.87 31.31
C ALA A 443 -45.82 -18.93 29.95
N ALA A 444 -45.10 -18.65 28.85
CA ALA A 444 -45.66 -18.76 27.49
C ALA A 444 -46.04 -20.19 27.14
N ILE A 445 -45.19 -21.19 27.48
CA ILE A 445 -45.48 -22.60 27.25
C ILE A 445 -46.69 -23.03 28.06
N CYS A 446 -46.77 -22.64 29.33
CA CYS A 446 -47.94 -22.96 30.18
C CYS A 446 -49.24 -22.32 29.64
N ALA A 447 -49.17 -21.09 29.18
CA ALA A 447 -50.31 -20.40 28.58
C ALA A 447 -50.80 -21.09 27.29
N LEU A 448 -49.86 -21.47 26.41
CA LEU A 448 -50.17 -22.22 25.18
C LEU A 448 -50.74 -23.62 25.51
N GLY A 449 -50.16 -24.31 26.51
CA GLY A 449 -50.65 -25.60 26.98
C GLY A 449 -52.10 -25.51 27.51
N MET A 450 -52.43 -24.48 28.29
CA MET A 450 -53.80 -24.23 28.76
C MET A 450 -54.79 -23.97 27.62
N VAL A 451 -54.37 -23.16 26.62
CA VAL A 451 -55.19 -22.89 25.45
C VAL A 451 -55.43 -24.18 24.65
N ALA A 452 -54.39 -24.98 24.43
CA ALA A 452 -54.52 -26.25 23.72
C ALA A 452 -55.43 -27.26 24.45
N LEU A 453 -55.27 -27.38 25.78
CA LEU A 453 -56.16 -28.21 26.59
C LEU A 453 -57.61 -27.75 26.57
N LYS A 454 -57.84 -26.44 26.62
CA LYS A 454 -59.20 -25.86 26.50
C LYS A 454 -59.80 -26.12 25.11
N ALA A 455 -59.01 -25.96 24.05
CA ALA A 455 -59.43 -26.27 22.70
C ALA A 455 -59.76 -27.77 22.50
N ALA A 456 -58.92 -28.68 23.03
CA ALA A 456 -59.14 -30.12 22.97
C ALA A 456 -60.40 -30.55 23.74
N LYS A 457 -60.66 -29.87 24.87
CA LYS A 457 -61.87 -30.14 25.67
C LYS A 457 -63.13 -29.58 25.02
N SER A 458 -63.05 -28.55 24.22
CA SER A 458 -64.17 -27.99 23.47
C SER A 458 -64.49 -28.75 22.17
N SER A 459 -63.52 -29.47 21.61
CA SER A 459 -63.73 -30.31 20.40
C SER A 459 -64.09 -31.74 20.71
N GLY A 460 -64.12 -32.16 21.98
CA GLY A 460 -64.51 -33.51 22.43
C GLY A 460 -65.94 -33.66 22.88
N LEU A 461 -66.86 -32.71 22.63
CA LEU A 461 -68.29 -32.74 22.89
C LEU A 461 -69.06 -32.48 21.59
N GLY A 462 -68.95 -33.44 20.67
CA GLY A 462 -69.72 -33.52 19.45
C GLY A 462 -69.88 -34.96 19.08
#